data_ea2666296b5513766a93eeb3de9edb20
#
_entry.id   ea2666296b5513766a93eeb3de9edb20
#
_cell.length_a   1.000
_cell.length_b   1.000
_cell.length_c   1.000
_cell.angle_alpha   90.00
_cell.angle_beta   90.00
_cell.angle_gamma   90.00
#
_symmetry.space_group_name_H-M   'P 1'
#
loop_
_entity.id
_entity.type
_entity.pdbx_description
1 polymer ?
#
loop_
_entity_poly.entity_id
_entity_poly.type
_entity_poly.pdbx_seq_one_letter_code
_entity_poly.pdbx_strand_id
1 'polypeptide(L)'
;MKAKALVCAAYKEPLEVREFDVPAPEPGAIVVKIDRATICGTDHHVHMGLLQPVSKTPAILGHEMVGIIEKLGAGREVDVAGAPLATGDRVIWAYAYCGKCYYCVVAHQPTLCTNFTPYGYADCGKAPHLLGGFAQYAYILPNCHVVRVPDEVPSHWASSASCALRTIMHATARAGGIRPAETVLVQGSGPVGLYGVAAARAFGARRVICFGAPDGRLEVATAFGADAVCNIDRTDARQRAELVHSLTDGRGADLVFECSGSHHALEEAIGITRMGGRIVVIGAGDPQPAQIPGMAFVMKQISVHGIRSAGIEYYREALAFLAAQKDRFPFERLFGDTYSLAEIPTAMERMHRLEEIKPVVDPFKQ
;
A
#
# COMPACT_ATOMS: atom_id res chain seq x y z
N MET A 1 18.29 5.12 -25.46
CA MET A 1 17.29 6.09 -24.97
C MET A 1 17.59 6.38 -23.53
N LYS A 2 17.53 7.64 -23.11
CA LYS A 2 17.73 8.04 -21.71
C LYS A 2 16.41 8.35 -21.00
N ALA A 3 16.36 8.13 -19.70
CA ALA A 3 15.23 8.38 -18.84
C ALA A 3 15.66 9.16 -17.61
N LYS A 4 14.86 10.16 -17.21
CA LYS A 4 15.02 10.85 -15.95
C LYS A 4 14.40 10.06 -14.83
N ALA A 5 15.03 10.07 -13.65
CA ALA A 5 14.54 9.46 -12.43
C ALA A 5 14.94 10.28 -11.20
N LEU A 6 14.11 10.25 -10.17
CA LEU A 6 14.39 10.90 -8.88
C LEU A 6 15.13 9.92 -7.98
N VAL A 7 16.33 10.29 -7.58
CA VAL A 7 17.28 9.45 -6.84
C VAL A 7 17.46 9.97 -5.41
N CYS A 8 17.31 9.07 -4.45
CA CYS A 8 17.84 9.23 -3.09
C CYS A 8 19.31 8.76 -3.11
N ALA A 9 20.23 9.70 -3.24
CA ALA A 9 21.68 9.41 -3.33
C ALA A 9 22.22 8.90 -1.98
N ALA A 10 21.78 9.51 -0.89
CA ALA A 10 22.03 9.10 0.48
C ALA A 10 20.80 9.42 1.34
N TYR A 11 20.67 8.74 2.47
CA TYR A 11 19.56 8.97 3.40
C TYR A 11 19.60 10.39 3.97
N LYS A 12 18.44 11.05 4.06
CA LYS A 12 18.23 12.42 4.58
C LYS A 12 18.85 13.54 3.75
N GLU A 13 19.52 13.21 2.66
CA GLU A 13 20.07 14.20 1.72
C GLU A 13 19.01 14.60 0.67
N PRO A 14 19.15 15.77 0.04
CA PRO A 14 18.23 16.20 -1.02
C PRO A 14 18.09 15.14 -2.13
N LEU A 15 16.88 14.99 -2.61
CA LEU A 15 16.60 14.10 -3.74
C LEU A 15 17.03 14.76 -5.05
N GLU A 16 17.61 13.97 -5.97
CA GLU A 16 18.21 14.45 -7.20
C GLU A 16 17.58 13.82 -8.43
N VAL A 17 17.28 14.62 -9.44
CA VAL A 17 16.88 14.10 -10.75
C VAL A 17 18.15 13.74 -11.54
N ARG A 18 18.30 12.47 -11.89
CA ARG A 18 19.41 11.92 -12.69
C ARG A 18 18.92 11.25 -13.96
N GLU A 19 19.81 11.13 -14.95
CA GLU A 19 19.54 10.40 -16.19
C GLU A 19 20.16 9.01 -16.16
N PHE A 20 19.42 8.02 -16.67
CA PHE A 20 19.85 6.64 -16.82
C PHE A 20 19.62 6.17 -18.25
N ASP A 21 20.47 5.29 -18.74
CA ASP A 21 20.21 4.57 -19.98
C ASP A 21 19.08 3.55 -19.75
N VAL A 22 18.11 3.50 -20.67
CA VAL A 22 17.05 2.50 -20.64
C VAL A 22 17.56 1.23 -21.33
N PRO A 23 17.80 0.14 -20.59
CA PRO A 23 18.35 -1.07 -21.18
C PRO A 23 17.32 -1.80 -22.06
N ALA A 24 17.80 -2.59 -23.01
CA ALA A 24 16.93 -3.54 -23.69
C ALA A 24 16.49 -4.64 -22.69
N PRO A 25 15.24 -5.12 -22.75
CA PRO A 25 14.80 -6.18 -21.85
C PRO A 25 15.47 -7.50 -22.21
N GLU A 26 16.03 -8.16 -21.20
CA GLU A 26 16.47 -9.54 -21.30
C GLU A 26 15.27 -10.51 -21.41
N PRO A 27 15.47 -11.80 -21.74
CA PRO A 27 14.37 -12.76 -21.77
C PRO A 27 13.58 -12.78 -20.46
N GLY A 28 12.25 -12.66 -20.55
CA GLY A 28 11.34 -12.62 -19.41
C GLY A 28 11.17 -11.24 -18.75
N ALA A 29 12.01 -10.26 -19.08
CA ALA A 29 11.89 -8.89 -18.56
C ALA A 29 10.92 -8.04 -19.38
N ILE A 30 10.51 -6.88 -18.82
CA ILE A 30 9.72 -5.89 -19.53
C ILE A 30 10.31 -4.50 -19.28
N VAL A 31 10.39 -3.68 -20.31
CA VAL A 31 10.60 -2.22 -20.16
C VAL A 31 9.24 -1.53 -20.25
N VAL A 32 8.92 -0.71 -19.26
CA VAL A 32 7.69 0.07 -19.24
C VAL A 32 7.99 1.55 -19.18
N LYS A 33 7.16 2.34 -19.84
CA LYS A 33 7.02 3.78 -19.62
C LYS A 33 6.11 3.99 -18.42
N ILE A 34 6.54 4.69 -17.38
CA ILE A 34 5.68 4.98 -16.24
C ILE A 34 4.57 5.95 -16.67
N ASP A 35 3.33 5.52 -16.54
CA ASP A 35 2.17 6.35 -16.83
C ASP A 35 1.82 7.22 -15.63
N ARG A 36 1.66 6.57 -14.46
CA ARG A 36 1.45 7.27 -13.18
C ARG A 36 2.16 6.54 -12.06
N ALA A 37 2.65 7.31 -11.10
CA ALA A 37 3.05 6.81 -9.79
C ALA A 37 2.29 7.57 -8.70
N THR A 38 2.29 7.06 -7.47
CA THR A 38 1.72 7.73 -6.31
C THR A 38 2.71 7.70 -5.16
N ILE A 39 2.64 8.72 -4.28
CA ILE A 39 3.56 8.84 -3.14
C ILE A 39 2.97 8.10 -1.93
N CYS A 40 3.81 7.36 -1.22
CA CYS A 40 3.48 6.62 -0.01
C CYS A 40 4.33 7.09 1.18
N GLY A 41 3.83 6.90 2.39
CA GLY A 41 4.62 7.13 3.60
C GLY A 41 5.93 6.32 3.63
N THR A 42 5.94 5.15 2.98
CA THR A 42 7.14 4.32 2.82
C THR A 42 8.25 5.05 2.07
N ASP A 43 7.95 5.89 1.07
CA ASP A 43 8.96 6.65 0.33
C ASP A 43 9.68 7.65 1.25
N HIS A 44 8.94 8.29 2.16
CA HIS A 44 9.50 9.12 3.22
C HIS A 44 10.35 8.29 4.19
N HIS A 45 9.87 7.11 4.64
CA HIS A 45 10.63 6.24 5.53
C HIS A 45 11.94 5.75 4.86
N VAL A 46 11.94 5.47 3.57
CA VAL A 46 13.16 5.14 2.81
C VAL A 46 14.10 6.32 2.79
N HIS A 47 13.63 7.52 2.43
CA HIS A 47 14.44 8.72 2.39
C HIS A 47 15.07 9.03 3.77
N MET A 48 14.34 8.84 4.86
CA MET A 48 14.81 9.02 6.23
C MET A 48 15.69 7.88 6.75
N GLY A 49 15.89 6.80 5.97
CA GLY A 49 16.71 5.65 6.36
C GLY A 49 16.08 4.75 7.42
N LEU A 50 14.75 4.81 7.61
CA LEU A 50 14.04 4.03 8.63
C LEU A 50 13.79 2.57 8.22
N LEU A 51 14.02 2.22 6.95
CA LEU A 51 13.81 0.86 6.42
C LEU A 51 15.11 0.07 6.22
N GLN A 52 16.21 0.47 6.86
CA GLN A 52 17.43 -0.33 6.83
C GLN A 52 17.26 -1.65 7.59
N PRO A 53 17.94 -2.72 7.14
CA PRO A 53 18.87 -2.82 6.00
C PRO A 53 18.20 -3.17 4.65
N VAL A 54 16.87 -3.16 4.56
CA VAL A 54 16.13 -3.57 3.36
C VAL A 54 16.28 -2.53 2.25
N SER A 55 16.19 -1.24 2.59
CA SER A 55 16.47 -0.15 1.66
C SER A 55 17.96 0.05 1.43
N LYS A 56 18.33 0.44 0.22
CA LYS A 56 19.70 0.77 -0.20
C LYS A 56 19.76 2.18 -0.76
N THR A 57 20.93 2.79 -0.74
CA THR A 57 21.24 4.02 -1.45
C THR A 57 22.52 3.82 -2.28
N PRO A 58 22.61 4.40 -3.50
CA PRO A 58 21.59 5.23 -4.15
C PRO A 58 20.36 4.41 -4.61
N ALA A 59 19.15 4.98 -4.51
CA ALA A 59 17.91 4.34 -4.94
C ALA A 59 17.03 5.29 -5.74
N ILE A 60 16.36 4.78 -6.78
CA ILE A 60 15.22 5.47 -7.40
C ILE A 60 13.99 5.18 -6.55
N LEU A 61 13.36 6.22 -6.00
CA LEU A 61 12.19 6.07 -5.14
C LEU A 61 10.91 5.74 -5.93
N GLY A 62 9.80 5.56 -5.21
CA GLY A 62 8.49 5.22 -5.77
C GLY A 62 8.30 3.71 -5.94
N HIS A 63 7.40 3.14 -5.13
CA HIS A 63 7.07 1.71 -5.17
C HIS A 63 5.61 1.45 -5.54
N GLU A 64 4.87 2.51 -5.84
CA GLU A 64 3.49 2.51 -6.32
C GLU A 64 3.46 3.10 -7.73
N MET A 65 3.24 2.28 -8.74
CA MET A 65 3.33 2.73 -10.13
C MET A 65 2.54 1.85 -11.08
N VAL A 66 2.13 2.46 -12.20
CA VAL A 66 1.60 1.80 -13.39
C VAL A 66 2.53 2.08 -14.55
N GLY A 67 2.90 1.05 -15.28
CA GLY A 67 3.69 1.17 -16.50
C GLY A 67 2.87 0.82 -17.74
N ILE A 68 3.13 1.52 -18.83
CA ILE A 68 2.71 1.14 -20.19
C ILE A 68 3.85 0.33 -20.78
N ILE A 69 3.57 -0.88 -21.26
CA ILE A 69 4.59 -1.76 -21.86
C ILE A 69 5.16 -1.07 -23.09
N GLU A 70 6.44 -0.76 -23.05
CA GLU A 70 7.21 -0.22 -24.18
C GLU A 70 7.88 -1.35 -24.97
N LYS A 71 8.43 -2.36 -24.26
CA LYS A 71 9.10 -3.49 -24.88
C LYS A 71 9.05 -4.72 -24.00
N LEU A 72 8.71 -5.86 -24.61
CA LEU A 72 8.73 -7.18 -23.99
C LEU A 72 10.04 -7.90 -24.30
N GLY A 73 10.64 -8.55 -23.31
CA GLY A 73 11.68 -9.56 -23.50
C GLY A 73 11.08 -10.88 -24.01
N ALA A 74 11.87 -11.68 -24.68
CA ALA A 74 11.44 -12.97 -25.20
C ALA A 74 10.86 -13.86 -24.09
N GLY A 75 9.76 -14.58 -24.37
CA GLY A 75 9.08 -15.47 -23.41
C GLY A 75 8.21 -14.74 -22.37
N ARG A 76 7.89 -13.45 -22.58
CA ARG A 76 6.99 -12.68 -21.70
C ARG A 76 5.70 -12.32 -22.44
N GLU A 77 4.84 -13.31 -22.66
CA GLU A 77 3.68 -13.19 -23.56
C GLU A 77 2.34 -13.06 -22.81
N VAL A 78 2.32 -13.40 -21.53
CA VAL A 78 1.09 -13.38 -20.71
C VAL A 78 1.37 -12.84 -19.30
N ASP A 79 0.32 -12.30 -18.67
CA ASP A 79 0.32 -11.97 -17.25
C ASP A 79 0.07 -13.21 -16.37
N VAL A 80 0.00 -13.02 -15.04
CA VAL A 80 -0.25 -14.14 -14.09
C VAL A 80 -1.64 -14.74 -14.18
N ALA A 81 -2.59 -14.07 -14.84
CA ALA A 81 -3.94 -14.58 -15.08
C ALA A 81 -4.08 -15.27 -16.45
N GLY A 82 -2.98 -15.34 -17.22
CA GLY A 82 -2.97 -15.87 -18.59
C GLY A 82 -3.47 -14.89 -19.64
N ALA A 83 -3.70 -13.62 -19.30
CA ALA A 83 -4.08 -12.60 -20.26
C ALA A 83 -2.88 -12.23 -21.14
N PRO A 84 -3.05 -12.11 -22.48
CA PRO A 84 -1.98 -11.69 -23.37
C PRO A 84 -1.42 -10.32 -22.98
N LEU A 85 -0.12 -10.15 -23.12
CA LEU A 85 0.61 -8.89 -22.95
C LEU A 85 1.14 -8.39 -24.29
N ALA A 86 0.88 -7.13 -24.57
CA ALA A 86 1.37 -6.44 -25.78
C ALA A 86 1.94 -5.07 -25.42
N THR A 87 2.76 -4.51 -26.31
CA THR A 87 3.17 -3.11 -26.26
C THR A 87 1.93 -2.21 -26.23
N GLY A 88 1.92 -1.25 -25.31
CA GLY A 88 0.78 -0.36 -25.07
C GLY A 88 -0.12 -0.81 -23.91
N ASP A 89 -0.06 -2.06 -23.45
CA ASP A 89 -0.82 -2.50 -22.28
C ASP A 89 -0.34 -1.83 -21.00
N ARG A 90 -1.27 -1.47 -20.12
CA ARG A 90 -0.98 -0.96 -18.79
C ARG A 90 -0.82 -2.12 -17.81
N VAL A 91 0.24 -2.09 -17.00
CA VAL A 91 0.55 -3.15 -16.04
C VAL A 91 0.97 -2.60 -14.68
N ILE A 92 0.67 -3.39 -13.63
CA ILE A 92 1.28 -3.30 -12.32
C ILE A 92 1.99 -4.60 -12.01
N TRP A 93 2.95 -4.59 -11.08
CA TRP A 93 3.76 -5.76 -10.78
C TRP A 93 4.16 -5.87 -9.31
N ALA A 94 4.41 -7.09 -8.88
CA ALA A 94 4.94 -7.37 -7.55
C ALA A 94 6.46 -7.20 -7.50
N TYR A 95 7.03 -7.18 -6.30
CA TYR A 95 8.48 -7.25 -6.10
C TYR A 95 9.05 -8.53 -6.71
N ALA A 96 10.33 -8.49 -7.10
CA ALA A 96 11.01 -9.65 -7.67
C ALA A 96 11.39 -10.63 -6.55
N TYR A 97 10.48 -11.56 -6.24
CA TYR A 97 10.75 -12.64 -5.29
C TYR A 97 11.61 -13.73 -5.93
N CYS A 98 12.50 -14.36 -5.16
CA CYS A 98 13.49 -15.26 -5.73
C CYS A 98 12.93 -16.59 -6.26
N GLY A 99 11.69 -16.97 -5.88
CA GLY A 99 11.03 -18.19 -6.36
C GLY A 99 11.62 -19.51 -5.89
N LYS A 100 12.71 -19.52 -5.08
CA LYS A 100 13.47 -20.74 -4.75
C LYS A 100 13.82 -20.91 -3.26
N CYS A 101 13.54 -19.92 -2.39
CA CYS A 101 13.78 -20.06 -0.96
C CYS A 101 12.60 -20.78 -0.27
N TYR A 102 12.81 -21.15 1.00
CA TYR A 102 11.79 -21.82 1.81
C TYR A 102 10.44 -21.09 1.77
N TYR A 103 10.45 -19.77 1.94
CA TYR A 103 9.23 -18.96 1.95
C TYR A 103 8.51 -18.93 0.59
N CYS A 104 9.27 -18.96 -0.51
CA CYS A 104 8.66 -18.96 -1.85
C CYS A 104 8.09 -20.33 -2.23
N VAL A 105 8.79 -21.43 -1.90
CA VAL A 105 8.49 -22.76 -2.46
C VAL A 105 7.75 -23.66 -1.47
N VAL A 106 8.11 -23.61 -0.18
CA VAL A 106 7.54 -24.53 0.84
C VAL A 106 6.41 -23.86 1.61
N ALA A 107 6.66 -22.65 2.12
CA ALA A 107 5.65 -21.91 2.89
C ALA A 107 4.59 -21.23 2.01
N HIS A 108 4.81 -21.07 0.72
CA HIS A 108 3.96 -20.33 -0.22
C HIS A 108 3.64 -18.89 0.27
N GLN A 109 4.63 -18.24 0.88
CA GLN A 109 4.56 -16.89 1.42
C GLN A 109 5.66 -16.02 0.81
N PRO A 110 5.60 -15.67 -0.50
CA PRO A 110 6.67 -14.94 -1.19
C PRO A 110 6.95 -13.57 -0.58
N THR A 111 6.01 -12.94 0.10
CA THR A 111 6.21 -11.68 0.82
C THR A 111 7.25 -11.77 1.93
N LEU A 112 7.56 -12.97 2.41
CA LEU A 112 8.61 -13.26 3.40
C LEU A 112 9.93 -13.70 2.75
N CYS A 113 10.06 -13.61 1.43
CA CYS A 113 11.27 -13.95 0.71
C CYS A 113 12.47 -13.16 1.26
N THR A 114 13.55 -13.88 1.59
CA THR A 114 14.77 -13.26 2.13
C THR A 114 15.70 -12.71 1.02
N ASN A 115 15.45 -13.09 -0.23
CA ASN A 115 16.26 -12.73 -1.41
C ASN A 115 15.39 -12.05 -2.47
N PHE A 116 14.57 -11.09 -2.08
CA PHE A 116 13.76 -10.33 -3.03
C PHE A 116 14.46 -9.04 -3.46
N THR A 117 14.15 -8.57 -4.65
CA THR A 117 14.54 -7.24 -5.10
C THR A 117 13.31 -6.32 -5.00
N PRO A 118 13.36 -5.28 -4.15
CA PRO A 118 12.27 -4.33 -4.05
C PRO A 118 12.29 -3.33 -5.20
N TYR A 119 11.13 -2.72 -5.46
CA TYR A 119 11.02 -1.51 -6.27
C TYR A 119 10.90 -0.30 -5.35
N GLY A 120 11.49 0.83 -5.76
CA GLY A 120 11.47 2.09 -5.02
C GLY A 120 12.56 2.24 -3.94
N TYR A 121 13.35 1.19 -3.67
CA TYR A 121 14.43 1.23 -2.66
C TYR A 121 15.54 0.18 -2.89
N ALA A 122 15.65 -0.34 -4.12
CA ALA A 122 16.80 -1.12 -4.54
C ALA A 122 17.99 -0.23 -4.93
N ASP A 123 19.19 -0.78 -4.86
CA ASP A 123 20.42 -0.10 -5.29
C ASP A 123 20.39 0.20 -6.79
N CYS A 124 20.18 1.47 -7.16
CA CYS A 124 20.17 1.91 -8.56
C CYS A 124 21.57 2.15 -9.14
N GLY A 125 22.63 1.99 -8.38
CA GLY A 125 24.00 1.98 -8.86
C GLY A 125 24.33 0.73 -9.69
N LYS A 126 23.48 -0.30 -9.63
CA LYS A 126 23.63 -1.57 -10.36
C LYS A 126 22.60 -1.70 -11.46
N ALA A 127 23.02 -2.28 -12.59
CA ALA A 127 22.08 -2.61 -13.68
C ALA A 127 20.97 -3.55 -13.16
N PRO A 128 19.75 -3.40 -13.64
CA PRO A 128 19.29 -2.54 -14.73
C PRO A 128 18.93 -1.09 -14.32
N HIS A 129 19.31 -0.63 -13.14
CA HIS A 129 19.15 0.71 -12.56
C HIS A 129 17.71 1.15 -12.28
N LEU A 130 16.81 1.04 -13.26
CA LEU A 130 15.46 1.60 -13.28
C LEU A 130 14.46 0.75 -12.46
N LEU A 131 14.68 0.62 -11.14
CA LEU A 131 13.87 -0.19 -10.23
C LEU A 131 13.04 0.69 -9.26
N GLY A 132 12.40 1.75 -9.78
CA GLY A 132 11.51 2.62 -9.01
C GLY A 132 10.56 3.40 -9.90
N GLY A 133 9.43 3.82 -9.33
CA GLY A 133 8.34 4.46 -10.05
C GLY A 133 8.49 5.98 -10.22
N PHE A 134 9.39 6.62 -9.45
CA PHE A 134 9.69 8.04 -9.66
C PHE A 134 10.72 8.21 -10.77
N ALA A 135 10.39 7.63 -11.92
CA ALA A 135 11.21 7.62 -13.13
C ALA A 135 10.32 7.63 -14.36
N GLN A 136 10.85 8.08 -15.49
CA GLN A 136 10.12 8.05 -16.77
C GLN A 136 9.93 6.62 -17.29
N TYR A 137 10.87 5.73 -17.00
CA TYR A 137 10.84 4.31 -17.38
C TYR A 137 11.21 3.44 -16.18
N ALA A 138 10.66 2.24 -16.16
CA ALA A 138 11.06 1.20 -15.21
C ALA A 138 11.36 -0.11 -15.93
N TYR A 139 12.23 -0.90 -15.29
CA TYR A 139 12.61 -2.22 -15.76
C TYR A 139 11.97 -3.29 -14.88
N ILE A 140 11.06 -4.08 -15.41
CA ILE A 140 10.44 -5.18 -14.72
C ILE A 140 11.31 -6.43 -14.89
N LEU A 141 11.85 -6.92 -13.78
CA LEU A 141 12.75 -8.07 -13.76
C LEU A 141 12.04 -9.37 -14.21
N PRO A 142 12.75 -10.35 -14.79
CA PRO A 142 12.16 -11.59 -15.31
C PRO A 142 11.33 -12.37 -14.29
N ASN A 143 11.72 -12.33 -13.03
CA ASN A 143 11.04 -13.03 -11.93
C ASN A 143 9.94 -12.21 -11.24
N CYS A 144 9.58 -11.05 -11.79
CA CYS A 144 8.42 -10.30 -11.33
C CYS A 144 7.14 -10.89 -11.91
N HIS A 145 6.15 -11.02 -11.07
CA HIS A 145 4.78 -11.28 -11.50
C HIS A 145 4.09 -9.97 -11.90
N VAL A 146 3.37 -10.00 -13.01
CA VAL A 146 2.73 -8.83 -13.64
C VAL A 146 1.24 -9.09 -13.79
N VAL A 147 0.43 -8.04 -13.58
CA VAL A 147 -1.02 -8.05 -13.85
C VAL A 147 -1.36 -6.91 -14.78
N ARG A 148 -2.12 -7.21 -15.84
CA ARG A 148 -2.68 -6.19 -16.73
C ARG A 148 -3.73 -5.35 -15.99
N VAL A 149 -3.67 -4.04 -16.16
CA VAL A 149 -4.65 -3.10 -15.58
C VAL A 149 -5.89 -3.06 -16.49
N PRO A 150 -7.10 -3.29 -15.94
CA PRO A 150 -8.34 -3.16 -16.72
C PRO A 150 -8.52 -1.74 -17.28
N ASP A 151 -9.10 -1.64 -18.47
CA ASP A 151 -9.21 -0.37 -19.19
C ASP A 151 -10.07 0.66 -18.43
N GLU A 152 -11.08 0.20 -17.68
CA GLU A 152 -11.96 1.01 -16.85
C GLU A 152 -11.33 1.52 -15.55
N VAL A 153 -10.12 1.04 -15.17
CA VAL A 153 -9.41 1.48 -13.96
C VAL A 153 -8.40 2.58 -14.33
N PRO A 154 -8.56 3.81 -13.83
CA PRO A 154 -7.59 4.89 -14.06
C PRO A 154 -6.21 4.53 -13.50
N SER A 155 -5.14 5.00 -14.16
CA SER A 155 -3.77 4.63 -13.78
C SER A 155 -3.37 5.09 -12.38
N HIS A 156 -3.82 6.26 -11.92
CA HIS A 156 -3.54 6.72 -10.56
C HIS A 156 -4.25 5.86 -9.50
N TRP A 157 -5.45 5.33 -9.79
CA TRP A 157 -6.11 4.34 -8.93
C TRP A 157 -5.31 3.03 -8.87
N ALA A 158 -4.92 2.51 -10.03
CA ALA A 158 -4.14 1.28 -10.14
C ALA A 158 -2.76 1.41 -9.48
N SER A 159 -2.12 2.58 -9.60
CA SER A 159 -0.87 2.90 -8.92
C SER A 159 -1.03 2.79 -7.39
N SER A 160 -2.02 3.46 -6.81
CA SER A 160 -2.32 3.39 -5.37
C SER A 160 -2.71 1.96 -4.94
N ALA A 161 -3.47 1.24 -5.80
CA ALA A 161 -3.86 -0.14 -5.54
C ALA A 161 -2.67 -1.09 -5.47
N SER A 162 -1.58 -0.79 -6.19
CA SER A 162 -0.36 -1.61 -6.18
C SER A 162 0.39 -1.61 -4.82
N CYS A 163 -0.05 -0.81 -3.86
CA CYS A 163 0.41 -0.83 -2.46
C CYS A 163 -0.75 -0.85 -1.47
N ALA A 164 -1.49 0.26 -1.34
CA ALA A 164 -2.44 0.44 -0.24
C ALA A 164 -3.62 -0.56 -0.31
N LEU A 165 -4.29 -0.67 -1.46
CA LEU A 165 -5.46 -1.54 -1.58
C LEU A 165 -5.09 -3.03 -1.58
N ARG A 166 -4.03 -3.43 -2.29
CA ARG A 166 -3.57 -4.83 -2.24
C ARG A 166 -3.21 -5.29 -0.83
N THR A 167 -2.68 -4.37 -0.01
CA THR A 167 -2.36 -4.67 1.39
C THR A 167 -3.63 -4.92 2.20
N ILE A 168 -4.71 -4.17 1.95
CA ILE A 168 -6.02 -4.41 2.56
C ILE A 168 -6.65 -5.73 2.09
N MET A 169 -6.50 -6.10 0.81
CA MET A 169 -6.95 -7.42 0.33
C MET A 169 -6.23 -8.55 1.08
N HIS A 170 -4.90 -8.47 1.19
CA HIS A 170 -4.11 -9.42 1.97
C HIS A 170 -4.50 -9.42 3.46
N ALA A 171 -4.68 -8.26 4.07
CA ALA A 171 -5.10 -8.12 5.48
C ALA A 171 -6.46 -8.78 5.71
N THR A 172 -7.41 -8.56 4.81
CA THR A 172 -8.75 -9.16 4.87
C THR A 172 -8.67 -10.69 4.77
N ALA A 173 -7.89 -11.22 3.85
CA ALA A 173 -7.67 -12.66 3.71
C ALA A 173 -7.00 -13.28 4.96
N ARG A 174 -5.99 -12.61 5.52
CA ARG A 174 -5.31 -13.04 6.76
C ARG A 174 -6.22 -13.01 7.98
N ALA A 175 -7.19 -12.10 8.00
CA ALA A 175 -8.23 -12.07 9.03
C ALA A 175 -9.28 -13.18 8.88
N GLY A 176 -9.24 -13.98 7.81
CA GLY A 176 -10.27 -14.98 7.51
C GLY A 176 -11.55 -14.37 6.92
N GLY A 177 -11.42 -13.22 6.26
CA GLY A 177 -12.52 -12.47 5.65
C GLY A 177 -13.27 -11.56 6.62
N ILE A 178 -14.27 -10.87 6.10
CA ILE A 178 -15.21 -10.01 6.83
C ILE A 178 -16.60 -10.64 6.73
N ARG A 179 -17.29 -10.80 7.85
CA ARG A 179 -18.62 -11.42 7.90
C ARG A 179 -19.73 -10.36 7.99
N PRO A 180 -20.92 -10.60 7.44
CA PRO A 180 -22.01 -9.61 7.41
C PRO A 180 -22.48 -9.09 8.76
N ALA A 181 -22.28 -9.84 9.85
CA ALA A 181 -22.67 -9.43 11.20
C ALA A 181 -21.60 -8.66 11.95
N GLU A 182 -20.40 -8.51 11.38
CA GLU A 182 -19.23 -7.96 12.08
C GLU A 182 -19.21 -6.43 12.07
N THR A 183 -18.71 -5.88 13.17
CA THR A 183 -18.25 -4.49 13.26
C THR A 183 -16.76 -4.44 13.01
N VAL A 184 -16.35 -3.68 12.00
CA VAL A 184 -14.96 -3.46 11.65
C VAL A 184 -14.54 -2.06 12.12
N LEU A 185 -13.47 -1.98 12.88
CA LEU A 185 -12.80 -0.74 13.23
C LEU A 185 -11.53 -0.59 12.37
N VAL A 186 -11.37 0.59 11.79
CA VAL A 186 -10.16 1.00 11.07
C VAL A 186 -9.48 2.11 11.86
N GLN A 187 -8.26 1.88 12.32
CA GLN A 187 -7.42 2.88 12.97
C GLN A 187 -6.43 3.46 11.94
N GLY A 188 -6.57 4.74 11.67
CA GLY A 188 -5.81 5.48 10.66
C GLY A 188 -6.64 5.83 9.43
N SER A 189 -6.64 7.11 9.07
CA SER A 189 -7.35 7.70 7.91
C SER A 189 -6.39 8.03 6.75
N GLY A 190 -5.25 7.33 6.66
CA GLY A 190 -4.38 7.34 5.49
C GLY A 190 -4.94 6.45 4.36
N PRO A 191 -4.26 6.38 3.19
CA PRO A 191 -4.73 5.62 2.04
C PRO A 191 -5.08 4.16 2.36
N VAL A 192 -4.25 3.48 3.16
CA VAL A 192 -4.49 2.08 3.58
C VAL A 192 -5.78 1.98 4.40
N GLY A 193 -5.95 2.86 5.40
CA GLY A 193 -7.16 2.84 6.24
C GLY A 193 -8.42 3.19 5.45
N LEU A 194 -8.36 4.18 4.56
CA LEU A 194 -9.50 4.57 3.73
C LEU A 194 -9.91 3.44 2.77
N TYR A 195 -8.97 2.74 2.14
CA TYR A 195 -9.29 1.51 1.41
C TYR A 195 -9.81 0.41 2.34
N GLY A 196 -9.35 0.34 3.60
CA GLY A 196 -9.87 -0.57 4.61
C GLY A 196 -11.35 -0.31 4.91
N VAL A 197 -11.76 0.95 5.00
CA VAL A 197 -13.18 1.35 5.16
C VAL A 197 -14.00 0.90 3.95
N ALA A 198 -13.56 1.22 2.72
CA ALA A 198 -14.24 0.83 1.49
C ALA A 198 -14.36 -0.70 1.37
N ALA A 199 -13.28 -1.43 1.64
CA ALA A 199 -13.27 -2.89 1.60
C ALA A 199 -14.20 -3.50 2.66
N ALA A 200 -14.16 -3.01 3.90
CA ALA A 200 -15.04 -3.47 4.96
C ALA A 200 -16.53 -3.30 4.57
N ARG A 201 -16.87 -2.15 4.02
CA ARG A 201 -18.23 -1.87 3.52
C ARG A 201 -18.61 -2.74 2.33
N ALA A 202 -17.72 -2.92 1.36
CA ALA A 202 -17.97 -3.72 0.17
C ALA A 202 -18.13 -5.22 0.48
N PHE A 203 -17.34 -5.73 1.43
CA PHE A 203 -17.41 -7.13 1.88
C PHE A 203 -18.54 -7.41 2.89
N GLY A 204 -19.37 -6.40 3.18
CA GLY A 204 -20.62 -6.58 3.88
C GLY A 204 -20.54 -6.46 5.40
N ALA A 205 -19.52 -5.79 5.96
CA ALA A 205 -19.52 -5.47 7.38
C ALA A 205 -20.83 -4.80 7.81
N ARG A 206 -21.40 -5.24 8.92
CA ARG A 206 -22.61 -4.63 9.50
C ARG A 206 -22.36 -3.17 9.86
N ARG A 207 -21.20 -2.90 10.43
CA ARG A 207 -20.79 -1.56 10.83
C ARG A 207 -19.30 -1.34 10.56
N VAL A 208 -18.98 -0.15 10.10
CA VAL A 208 -17.59 0.30 9.86
C VAL A 208 -17.36 1.57 10.67
N ILE A 209 -16.35 1.55 11.52
CA ILE A 209 -15.91 2.69 12.33
C ILE A 209 -14.51 3.09 11.87
N CYS A 210 -14.23 4.39 11.75
CA CYS A 210 -12.90 4.87 11.38
C CYS A 210 -12.39 5.89 12.41
N PHE A 211 -11.19 5.64 12.94
CA PHE A 211 -10.45 6.58 13.78
C PHE A 211 -9.33 7.20 12.96
N GLY A 212 -9.15 8.52 13.04
CA GLY A 212 -8.09 9.21 12.31
C GLY A 212 -8.11 10.72 12.49
N ALA A 213 -7.28 11.40 11.73
CA ALA A 213 -7.19 12.85 11.62
C ALA A 213 -6.53 13.23 10.27
N PRO A 214 -6.69 14.46 9.81
CA PRO A 214 -7.65 15.49 10.21
C PRO A 214 -9.09 15.20 9.75
N ASP A 215 -10.03 16.09 10.08
CA ASP A 215 -11.46 15.93 9.72
C ASP A 215 -11.70 15.69 8.23
N GLY A 216 -10.99 16.38 7.34
CA GLY A 216 -11.12 16.18 5.89
C GLY A 216 -10.87 14.73 5.43
N ARG A 217 -9.97 13.99 6.10
CA ARG A 217 -9.76 12.56 5.85
C ARG A 217 -10.89 11.71 6.41
N LEU A 218 -11.50 12.12 7.51
CA LEU A 218 -12.67 11.46 8.08
C LEU A 218 -13.94 11.67 7.23
N GLU A 219 -14.05 12.80 6.56
CA GLU A 219 -15.10 13.03 5.55
C GLU A 219 -14.95 12.05 4.37
N VAL A 220 -13.73 11.76 3.95
CA VAL A 220 -13.47 10.72 2.93
C VAL A 220 -13.84 9.33 3.48
N ALA A 221 -13.51 9.02 4.74
CA ALA A 221 -13.90 7.76 5.37
C ALA A 221 -15.43 7.60 5.41
N THR A 222 -16.16 8.68 5.73
CA THR A 222 -17.63 8.69 5.69
C THR A 222 -18.16 8.45 4.27
N ALA A 223 -17.58 9.12 3.27
CA ALA A 223 -17.94 8.91 1.87
C ALA A 223 -17.63 7.49 1.37
N PHE A 224 -16.65 6.81 1.97
CA PHE A 224 -16.30 5.41 1.70
C PHE A 224 -17.17 4.42 2.52
N GLY A 225 -18.12 4.92 3.30
CA GLY A 225 -19.12 4.12 3.98
C GLY A 225 -18.81 3.81 5.45
N ALA A 226 -17.99 4.61 6.13
CA ALA A 226 -17.90 4.54 7.58
C ALA A 226 -19.23 5.01 8.20
N ASP A 227 -19.78 4.21 9.12
CA ASP A 227 -21.01 4.56 9.86
C ASP A 227 -20.73 5.54 11.00
N ALA A 228 -19.50 5.52 11.51
CA ALA A 228 -19.03 6.45 12.54
C ALA A 228 -17.54 6.75 12.30
N VAL A 229 -17.18 7.99 12.55
CA VAL A 229 -15.80 8.46 12.52
C VAL A 229 -15.42 9.13 13.82
N CYS A 230 -14.14 9.08 14.19
CA CYS A 230 -13.67 9.71 15.41
C CYS A 230 -12.33 10.41 15.15
N ASN A 231 -12.30 11.73 15.44
CA ASN A 231 -11.06 12.50 15.32
C ASN A 231 -10.20 12.28 16.56
N ILE A 232 -9.04 11.66 16.35
CA ILE A 232 -8.10 11.29 17.42
C ILE A 232 -7.43 12.49 18.09
N ASP A 233 -7.36 13.63 17.40
CA ASP A 233 -6.80 14.87 17.97
C ASP A 233 -7.74 15.57 18.95
N ARG A 234 -9.02 15.17 18.95
CA ARG A 234 -10.09 15.76 19.79
C ARG A 234 -10.66 14.79 20.82
N THR A 235 -10.18 13.55 20.84
CA THR A 235 -10.71 12.50 21.72
C THR A 235 -9.58 11.74 22.40
N ASP A 236 -9.81 11.35 23.64
CA ASP A 236 -8.93 10.45 24.36
C ASP A 236 -9.30 8.97 24.11
N ALA A 237 -8.45 8.05 24.57
CA ALA A 237 -8.63 6.61 24.38
C ALA A 237 -9.93 6.09 25.04
N ARG A 238 -10.37 6.69 26.16
CA ARG A 238 -11.60 6.33 26.85
C ARG A 238 -12.82 6.69 26.01
N GLN A 239 -12.88 7.91 25.48
CA GLN A 239 -13.97 8.38 24.62
C GLN A 239 -14.09 7.52 23.35
N ARG A 240 -12.96 7.13 22.77
CA ARG A 240 -12.93 6.24 21.59
C ARG A 240 -13.43 4.84 21.93
N ALA A 241 -13.02 4.29 23.08
CA ALA A 241 -13.53 3.01 23.57
C ALA A 241 -15.04 3.07 23.84
N GLU A 242 -15.52 4.11 24.50
CA GLU A 242 -16.96 4.34 24.76
C GLU A 242 -17.76 4.39 23.46
N LEU A 243 -17.25 5.06 22.41
CA LEU A 243 -17.88 5.08 21.09
C LEU A 243 -18.01 3.66 20.51
N VAL A 244 -16.92 2.87 20.48
CA VAL A 244 -16.99 1.50 19.95
C VAL A 244 -17.95 0.63 20.76
N HIS A 245 -17.92 0.71 22.09
CA HIS A 245 -18.80 -0.06 22.96
C HIS A 245 -20.27 0.31 22.77
N SER A 246 -20.60 1.61 22.63
CA SER A 246 -21.97 2.07 22.38
C SER A 246 -22.53 1.54 21.06
N LEU A 247 -21.66 1.36 20.06
CA LEU A 247 -22.02 0.86 18.74
C LEU A 247 -21.99 -0.68 18.63
N THR A 248 -21.57 -1.39 19.66
CA THR A 248 -21.38 -2.86 19.67
C THR A 248 -22.05 -3.56 20.85
N ASP A 249 -23.05 -2.95 21.44
CA ASP A 249 -23.77 -3.47 22.64
C ASP A 249 -22.77 -3.83 23.77
N GLY A 250 -21.76 -3.02 23.97
CA GLY A 250 -20.72 -3.20 24.99
C GLY A 250 -19.63 -4.22 24.64
N ARG A 251 -19.74 -4.95 23.51
CA ARG A 251 -18.82 -6.07 23.20
C ARG A 251 -17.46 -5.64 22.69
N GLY A 252 -17.37 -4.57 21.91
CA GLY A 252 -16.17 -4.16 21.16
C GLY A 252 -16.19 -4.60 19.70
N ALA A 253 -15.18 -4.21 18.93
CA ALA A 253 -15.05 -4.50 17.50
C ALA A 253 -14.73 -5.98 17.22
N ASP A 254 -15.32 -6.57 16.18
CA ASP A 254 -15.05 -7.94 15.75
C ASP A 254 -13.70 -8.07 15.04
N LEU A 255 -13.36 -7.07 14.23
CA LEU A 255 -12.13 -6.97 13.48
C LEU A 255 -11.59 -5.54 13.58
N VAL A 256 -10.30 -5.41 13.86
CA VAL A 256 -9.58 -4.14 13.83
C VAL A 256 -8.51 -4.18 12.75
N PHE A 257 -8.50 -3.21 11.85
CA PHE A 257 -7.39 -2.90 10.96
C PHE A 257 -6.58 -1.77 11.57
N GLU A 258 -5.39 -2.08 12.12
CA GLU A 258 -4.45 -1.06 12.58
C GLU A 258 -3.60 -0.61 11.37
N CYS A 259 -3.91 0.58 10.85
CA CYS A 259 -3.29 1.16 9.66
C CYS A 259 -2.47 2.42 9.94
N SER A 260 -2.42 2.87 11.20
CA SER A 260 -1.70 4.09 11.58
C SER A 260 -0.21 3.85 11.79
N GLY A 261 0.15 2.66 12.27
CA GLY A 261 1.50 2.30 12.67
C GLY A 261 1.92 2.90 14.02
N SER A 262 0.99 3.47 14.79
CA SER A 262 1.26 3.99 16.13
C SER A 262 1.20 2.87 17.17
N HIS A 263 2.19 2.84 18.07
CA HIS A 263 2.17 1.90 19.20
C HIS A 263 0.94 2.09 20.10
N HIS A 264 0.49 3.33 20.32
CA HIS A 264 -0.72 3.64 21.07
C HIS A 264 -2.00 3.10 20.41
N ALA A 265 -2.08 3.14 19.06
CA ALA A 265 -3.23 2.58 18.36
C ALA A 265 -3.31 1.05 18.52
N LEU A 266 -2.17 0.37 18.51
CA LEU A 266 -2.12 -1.07 18.75
C LEU A 266 -2.51 -1.43 20.20
N GLU A 267 -2.03 -0.68 21.20
CA GLU A 267 -2.44 -0.83 22.60
C GLU A 267 -3.95 -0.65 22.78
N GLU A 268 -4.49 0.39 22.17
CA GLU A 268 -5.93 0.67 22.16
C GLU A 268 -6.73 -0.45 21.47
N ALA A 269 -6.25 -0.94 20.31
CA ALA A 269 -6.88 -2.03 19.57
C ALA A 269 -7.11 -3.26 20.46
N ILE A 270 -6.14 -3.63 21.28
CA ILE A 270 -6.28 -4.76 22.24
C ILE A 270 -7.43 -4.51 23.21
N GLY A 271 -7.57 -3.26 23.69
CA GLY A 271 -8.64 -2.86 24.62
C GLY A 271 -10.04 -2.95 24.01
N ILE A 272 -10.22 -2.42 22.82
CA ILE A 272 -11.53 -2.21 22.18
C ILE A 272 -11.98 -3.36 21.26
N THR A 273 -11.10 -4.33 20.98
CA THR A 273 -11.47 -5.57 20.29
C THR A 273 -12.30 -6.45 21.23
N ARG A 274 -13.38 -7.06 20.76
CA ARG A 274 -14.19 -7.98 21.57
C ARG A 274 -13.43 -9.26 21.95
N MET A 275 -13.96 -10.02 22.89
CA MET A 275 -13.50 -11.39 23.15
C MET A 275 -13.64 -12.25 21.89
N GLY A 276 -12.59 -13.02 21.55
CA GLY A 276 -12.51 -13.81 20.32
C GLY A 276 -12.43 -12.98 19.04
N GLY A 277 -12.14 -11.66 19.14
CA GLY A 277 -11.98 -10.79 17.99
C GLY A 277 -10.59 -10.91 17.34
N ARG A 278 -10.40 -10.15 16.26
CA ARG A 278 -9.19 -10.23 15.42
C ARG A 278 -8.62 -8.83 15.21
N ILE A 279 -7.30 -8.73 15.23
CA ILE A 279 -6.56 -7.50 14.91
C ILE A 279 -5.60 -7.80 13.78
N VAL A 280 -5.58 -6.97 12.75
CA VAL A 280 -4.56 -7.02 11.69
C VAL A 280 -3.72 -5.76 11.80
N VAL A 281 -2.43 -5.94 12.09
CA VAL A 281 -1.43 -4.87 12.19
C VAL A 281 -0.81 -4.69 10.81
N ILE A 282 -1.03 -3.51 10.23
CA ILE A 282 -0.61 -3.16 8.87
C ILE A 282 0.34 -1.97 8.91
N GLY A 283 0.05 -0.99 9.79
CA GLY A 283 0.87 0.19 9.96
C GLY A 283 2.25 -0.16 10.50
N ALA A 284 3.28 0.50 10.00
CA ALA A 284 4.65 0.35 10.45
C ALA A 284 5.37 1.69 10.29
N GLY A 285 5.67 2.35 11.39
CA GLY A 285 6.32 3.66 11.30
C GLY A 285 6.79 4.19 12.65
N ASP A 286 6.17 3.77 13.72
CA ASP A 286 6.54 4.16 15.07
C ASP A 286 7.68 3.26 15.60
N PRO A 287 8.83 3.84 15.97
CA PRO A 287 9.92 3.08 16.55
C PRO A 287 9.67 2.66 17.99
N GLN A 288 8.63 3.21 18.65
CA GLN A 288 8.34 2.90 20.05
C GLN A 288 7.63 1.54 20.17
N PRO A 289 8.00 0.70 21.16
CA PRO A 289 7.34 -0.58 21.37
C PRO A 289 5.97 -0.38 22.01
N ALA A 290 4.95 -1.10 21.53
CA ALA A 290 3.66 -1.18 22.19
C ALA A 290 3.76 -1.96 23.52
N GLN A 291 3.09 -1.45 24.57
CA GLN A 291 3.03 -2.06 25.89
C GLN A 291 1.77 -2.94 25.99
N ILE A 292 1.87 -4.21 25.65
CA ILE A 292 0.73 -5.13 25.61
C ILE A 292 0.88 -6.22 26.66
N PRO A 293 0.01 -6.27 27.70
CA PRO A 293 0.02 -7.34 28.67
C PRO A 293 -0.35 -8.69 28.03
N GLY A 294 0.51 -9.69 28.16
CA GLY A 294 0.25 -11.03 27.60
C GLY A 294 -1.07 -11.66 28.08
N MET A 295 -1.50 -11.34 29.31
CA MET A 295 -2.79 -11.78 29.86
C MET A 295 -3.99 -11.33 29.01
N ALA A 296 -3.89 -10.19 28.31
CA ALA A 296 -4.98 -9.69 27.46
C ALA A 296 -5.29 -10.67 26.32
N PHE A 297 -4.29 -11.34 25.75
CA PHE A 297 -4.48 -12.35 24.71
C PHE A 297 -5.22 -13.58 25.25
N VAL A 298 -4.82 -14.04 26.45
CA VAL A 298 -5.41 -15.23 27.07
C VAL A 298 -6.85 -14.97 27.47
N MET A 299 -7.11 -13.88 28.21
CA MET A 299 -8.44 -13.58 28.74
C MET A 299 -9.44 -13.21 27.65
N LYS A 300 -9.01 -12.54 26.60
CA LYS A 300 -9.87 -12.13 25.48
C LYS A 300 -9.87 -13.14 24.33
N GLN A 301 -8.94 -14.09 24.29
CA GLN A 301 -8.75 -15.05 23.19
C GLN A 301 -8.70 -14.37 21.81
N ILE A 302 -8.04 -13.20 21.74
CA ILE A 302 -7.90 -12.43 20.49
C ILE A 302 -6.79 -13.00 19.62
N SER A 303 -6.96 -12.86 18.30
CA SER A 303 -5.92 -13.16 17.31
C SER A 303 -5.31 -11.87 16.78
N VAL A 304 -3.98 -11.82 16.69
CA VAL A 304 -3.25 -10.69 16.09
C VAL A 304 -2.43 -11.19 14.90
N HIS A 305 -2.59 -10.56 13.77
CA HIS A 305 -1.93 -10.91 12.52
C HIS A 305 -1.11 -9.73 12.01
N GLY A 306 0.19 -9.90 11.81
CA GLY A 306 1.03 -8.92 11.10
C GLY A 306 0.93 -9.11 9.59
N ILE A 307 0.92 -8.00 8.85
CA ILE A 307 0.92 -8.00 7.38
C ILE A 307 2.14 -7.26 6.86
N ARG A 308 2.85 -7.90 5.95
CA ARG A 308 3.94 -7.28 5.19
C ARG A 308 3.69 -7.43 3.71
N SER A 309 3.45 -6.31 2.99
CA SER A 309 3.26 -6.34 1.54
C SER A 309 2.09 -7.26 1.12
N ALA A 310 2.06 -7.73 -0.12
CA ALA A 310 1.08 -8.69 -0.61
C ALA A 310 1.66 -9.49 -1.78
N GLY A 311 1.18 -10.71 -1.98
CA GLY A 311 1.44 -11.51 -3.18
C GLY A 311 0.69 -10.95 -4.38
N ILE A 312 1.05 -11.43 -5.58
CA ILE A 312 0.49 -10.92 -6.83
C ILE A 312 -1.03 -11.18 -6.95
N GLU A 313 -1.55 -12.21 -6.31
CA GLU A 313 -2.97 -12.52 -6.23
C GLU A 313 -3.78 -11.32 -5.70
N TYR A 314 -3.25 -10.62 -4.69
CA TYR A 314 -3.91 -9.44 -4.11
C TYR A 314 -3.80 -8.19 -4.97
N TYR A 315 -2.83 -8.09 -5.87
CA TYR A 315 -2.80 -7.02 -6.89
C TYR A 315 -3.97 -7.19 -7.87
N ARG A 316 -4.19 -8.43 -8.33
CA ARG A 316 -5.31 -8.77 -9.19
C ARG A 316 -6.65 -8.51 -8.50
N GLU A 317 -6.80 -8.94 -7.23
CA GLU A 317 -8.00 -8.68 -6.44
C GLU A 317 -8.24 -7.18 -6.24
N ALA A 318 -7.20 -6.39 -6.00
CA ALA A 318 -7.31 -4.94 -5.84
C ALA A 318 -7.79 -4.26 -7.13
N LEU A 319 -7.27 -4.64 -8.30
CA LEU A 319 -7.74 -4.11 -9.58
C LEU A 319 -9.19 -4.52 -9.85
N ALA A 320 -9.56 -5.77 -9.60
CA ALA A 320 -10.93 -6.26 -9.73
C ALA A 320 -11.88 -5.53 -8.78
N PHE A 321 -11.44 -5.25 -7.55
CA PHE A 321 -12.21 -4.45 -6.59
C PHE A 321 -12.46 -3.03 -7.11
N LEU A 322 -11.45 -2.34 -7.63
CA LEU A 322 -11.61 -1.00 -8.18
C LEU A 322 -12.60 -1.00 -9.34
N ALA A 323 -12.45 -1.93 -10.28
CA ALA A 323 -13.34 -2.06 -11.43
C ALA A 323 -14.80 -2.31 -10.99
N ALA A 324 -15.02 -3.23 -10.04
CA ALA A 324 -16.35 -3.60 -9.56
C ALA A 324 -17.02 -2.51 -8.68
N GLN A 325 -16.23 -1.66 -8.01
CA GLN A 325 -16.73 -0.69 -7.03
C GLN A 325 -16.61 0.76 -7.49
N LYS A 326 -16.19 1.02 -8.72
CA LYS A 326 -15.90 2.37 -9.26
C LYS A 326 -17.08 3.35 -9.15
N ASP A 327 -18.31 2.85 -9.31
CA ASP A 327 -19.52 3.65 -9.25
C ASP A 327 -20.10 3.76 -7.83
N ARG A 328 -19.57 2.96 -6.90
CA ARG A 328 -20.05 2.93 -5.51
C ARG A 328 -19.24 3.84 -4.58
N PHE A 329 -17.93 3.89 -4.75
CA PHE A 329 -17.05 4.67 -3.90
C PHE A 329 -16.38 5.80 -4.68
N PRO A 330 -16.32 7.01 -4.12
CA PRO A 330 -15.69 8.15 -4.79
C PRO A 330 -14.16 8.09 -4.64
N PHE A 331 -13.51 7.12 -5.28
CA PHE A 331 -12.07 6.88 -5.16
C PHE A 331 -11.22 8.10 -5.52
N GLU A 332 -11.71 8.99 -6.40
CA GLU A 332 -11.02 10.25 -6.74
C GLU A 332 -10.72 11.11 -5.51
N ARG A 333 -11.53 11.02 -4.45
CA ARG A 333 -11.29 11.79 -3.21
C ARG A 333 -10.02 11.40 -2.45
N LEU A 334 -9.38 10.29 -2.82
CA LEU A 334 -8.08 9.90 -2.28
C LEU A 334 -6.93 10.72 -2.88
N PHE A 335 -7.08 11.19 -4.11
CA PHE A 335 -5.98 11.72 -4.88
C PHE A 335 -5.91 13.24 -4.76
N GLY A 336 -4.68 13.73 -4.63
CA GLY A 336 -4.34 15.14 -4.60
C GLY A 336 -3.88 15.64 -5.97
N ASP A 337 -3.03 16.66 -5.94
CA ASP A 337 -2.45 17.25 -7.14
C ASP A 337 -1.52 16.28 -7.87
N THR A 338 -1.27 16.55 -9.16
CA THR A 338 -0.30 15.82 -9.97
C THR A 338 1.01 16.59 -10.04
N TYR A 339 2.11 15.91 -9.73
CA TYR A 339 3.45 16.45 -9.59
C TYR A 339 4.41 15.91 -10.65
N SER A 340 5.36 16.74 -11.09
CA SER A 340 6.53 16.30 -11.86
C SER A 340 7.57 15.64 -10.96
N LEU A 341 8.60 15.03 -11.53
CA LEU A 341 9.70 14.43 -10.75
C LEU A 341 10.41 15.45 -9.85
N ALA A 342 10.57 16.69 -10.29
CA ALA A 342 11.23 17.75 -9.53
C ALA A 342 10.38 18.25 -8.34
N GLU A 343 9.06 18.13 -8.42
CA GLU A 343 8.10 18.57 -7.41
C GLU A 343 7.84 17.52 -6.32
N ILE A 344 8.33 16.28 -6.47
CA ILE A 344 8.09 15.18 -5.51
C ILE A 344 8.50 15.53 -4.08
N PRO A 345 9.65 16.22 -3.80
CA PRO A 345 9.99 16.60 -2.44
C PRO A 345 8.90 17.46 -1.78
N THR A 346 8.36 18.44 -2.51
CA THR A 346 7.22 19.27 -2.04
C THR A 346 5.97 18.45 -1.80
N ALA A 347 5.65 17.51 -2.71
CA ALA A 347 4.51 16.63 -2.56
C ALA A 347 4.65 15.71 -1.33
N MET A 348 5.86 15.20 -1.05
CA MET A 348 6.15 14.40 0.15
C MET A 348 5.94 15.23 1.43
N GLU A 349 6.35 16.49 1.45
CA GLU A 349 6.13 17.39 2.59
C GLU A 349 4.64 17.66 2.81
N ARG A 350 3.88 17.99 1.75
CA ARG A 350 2.42 18.20 1.84
C ARG A 350 1.69 16.96 2.37
N MET A 351 2.07 15.78 1.88
CA MET A 351 1.53 14.52 2.39
C MET A 351 1.88 14.31 3.86
N HIS A 352 3.12 14.61 4.27
CA HIS A 352 3.58 14.49 5.67
C HIS A 352 2.83 15.46 6.61
N ARG A 353 2.51 16.66 6.13
CA ARG A 353 1.69 17.64 6.86
C ARG A 353 0.19 17.33 6.82
N LEU A 354 -0.21 16.18 6.26
CA LEU A 354 -1.58 15.72 6.10
C LEU A 354 -2.46 16.62 5.21
N GLU A 355 -1.85 17.51 4.41
CA GLU A 355 -2.56 18.40 3.48
C GLU A 355 -3.11 17.62 2.27
N GLU A 356 -2.46 16.53 1.89
CA GLU A 356 -2.91 15.63 0.83
C GLU A 356 -2.95 14.18 1.35
N ILE A 357 -3.86 13.37 0.79
CA ILE A 357 -3.95 11.95 1.15
C ILE A 357 -2.98 11.14 0.29
N LYS A 358 -3.05 11.32 -1.05
CA LYS A 358 -2.31 10.53 -2.03
C LYS A 358 -1.89 11.42 -3.22
N PRO A 359 -0.73 12.07 -3.15
CA PRO A 359 -0.19 12.81 -4.30
C PRO A 359 0.07 11.90 -5.49
N VAL A 360 -0.22 12.39 -6.69
CA VAL A 360 -0.01 11.68 -7.96
C VAL A 360 1.26 12.20 -8.62
N VAL A 361 2.02 11.34 -9.26
CA VAL A 361 3.25 11.70 -10.01
C VAL A 361 3.05 11.38 -11.48
N ASP A 362 3.27 12.38 -12.33
CA ASP A 362 3.45 12.22 -13.77
C ASP A 362 4.92 12.49 -14.11
N PRO A 363 5.73 11.45 -14.40
CA PRO A 363 7.15 11.62 -14.68
C PRO A 363 7.46 12.39 -15.97
N PHE A 364 6.45 12.66 -16.79
CA PHE A 364 6.58 13.43 -18.03
C PHE A 364 6.04 14.86 -17.92
N LYS A 365 5.39 15.21 -16.81
CA LYS A 365 5.02 16.61 -16.52
C LYS A 365 6.28 17.47 -16.46
N GLN A 366 6.22 18.64 -17.16
CA GLN A 366 7.29 19.66 -17.18
C GLN A 366 7.16 20.62 -16.01
#